data_c0b27c68f177a6aa6c4cbd9b41aa87ce
#
_entry.id   c0b27c68f177a6aa6c4cbd9b41aa87ce
#
_cell.length_a   1.000
_cell.length_b   1.000
_cell.length_c   1.000
_cell.angle_alpha   90.00
_cell.angle_beta   90.00
_cell.angle_gamma   90.00
#
_symmetry.space_group_name_H-M   'P 1'
#
loop_
_entity.id
_entity.type
_entity.pdbx_description
1 polymer ?
#
loop_
_entity_poly.entity_id
_entity_poly.type
_entity_poly.pdbx_seq_one_letter_code
_entity_poly.pdbx_strand_id
1 'polypeptide(L)'
;MQHIKEQYQQISTILSFALIPLSGFATDIYIPSLPSMASHLQVSSSAVQLTLVLFMVSAGISQLFVGSLLDSFGRYRLGIAALAAFTLSSAVIALSGSIYMIYAMRIVQGISVALIVVGKRAYFMDRFSGDTLKNYTSLFSIIWATAPIIAPFIGGYLQSSFGWASNFYFLGLLTLVIGLLELKYGGESLGQFQPFKFKPIIQVYQSMLKTTDFTLALVIISLCYAMLLVFGMTSPFIIEHVFHYSPVAAGYSSLLSGVALMIGGIISKSMIRKSLTKKITVAISLQLAFAISMIITAGYYSSLYTMIPFVLAIHLVAGFVFNNLFSYCLGRFSKNAGIASGITGGLMYVMASFFSYGLVDMVNIKSQAMLGVAYLVLVTLILIFFILFYRARYAATSLQWSRS
;
A
#
# COMPACT_ATOMS: atom_id res chain seq x y z
N MET A 1 -27.10 -20.97 -3.05
CA MET A 1 -26.23 -19.84 -3.45
C MET A 1 -26.14 -19.79 -4.96
N GLN A 2 -26.14 -18.61 -5.55
CA GLN A 2 -26.03 -18.49 -7.00
C GLN A 2 -24.54 -18.62 -7.37
N HIS A 3 -24.18 -19.73 -8.01
CA HIS A 3 -22.85 -19.90 -8.58
C HIS A 3 -22.71 -19.09 -9.86
N ILE A 4 -21.47 -18.70 -10.18
CA ILE A 4 -21.17 -17.96 -11.41
C ILE A 4 -21.55 -18.84 -12.60
N LYS A 5 -22.44 -18.31 -13.45
CA LYS A 5 -22.80 -18.99 -14.72
C LYS A 5 -21.61 -18.93 -15.68
N GLU A 6 -21.33 -20.00 -16.41
CA GLU A 6 -20.18 -20.08 -17.31
C GLU A 6 -20.17 -18.95 -18.35
N GLN A 7 -21.33 -18.58 -18.88
CA GLN A 7 -21.48 -17.46 -19.83
C GLN A 7 -21.04 -16.09 -19.26
N TYR A 8 -21.00 -15.91 -17.93
CA TYR A 8 -20.61 -14.67 -17.26
C TYR A 8 -19.19 -14.70 -16.71
N GLN A 9 -18.45 -15.80 -16.89
CA GLN A 9 -17.10 -15.94 -16.33
C GLN A 9 -16.13 -14.87 -16.80
N GLN A 10 -16.18 -14.50 -18.10
CA GLN A 10 -15.32 -13.43 -18.62
C GLN A 10 -15.63 -12.08 -17.98
N ILE A 11 -16.91 -11.72 -17.82
CA ILE A 11 -17.32 -10.47 -17.20
C ILE A 11 -16.88 -10.46 -15.73
N SER A 12 -17.14 -11.54 -14.99
CA SER A 12 -16.70 -11.66 -13.58
C SER A 12 -15.17 -11.55 -13.44
N THR A 13 -14.41 -12.06 -14.40
CA THR A 13 -12.96 -11.95 -14.44
C THR A 13 -12.51 -10.48 -14.62
N ILE A 14 -13.13 -9.76 -15.55
CA ILE A 14 -12.85 -8.32 -15.78
C ILE A 14 -13.19 -7.50 -14.53
N LEU A 15 -14.38 -7.72 -13.94
CA LEU A 15 -14.79 -7.04 -12.70
C LEU A 15 -13.83 -7.34 -11.54
N SER A 16 -13.35 -8.58 -11.45
CA SER A 16 -12.36 -8.95 -10.45
C SER A 16 -11.03 -8.22 -10.64
N PHE A 17 -10.54 -8.08 -11.87
CA PHE A 17 -9.36 -7.28 -12.16
C PHE A 17 -9.57 -5.78 -11.86
N ALA A 18 -10.73 -5.24 -12.18
CA ALA A 18 -11.05 -3.84 -11.90
C ALA A 18 -11.08 -3.50 -10.40
N LEU A 19 -11.36 -4.48 -9.53
CA LEU A 19 -11.40 -4.30 -8.07
C LEU A 19 -10.05 -4.52 -7.36
N ILE A 20 -9.08 -5.18 -7.98
CA ILE A 20 -7.76 -5.41 -7.38
C ILE A 20 -7.03 -4.10 -7.01
N PRO A 21 -7.00 -3.05 -7.86
CA PRO A 21 -6.32 -1.80 -7.53
C PRO A 21 -7.11 -0.90 -6.56
N LEU A 22 -8.32 -1.27 -6.15
CA LEU A 22 -9.19 -0.43 -5.31
C LEU A 22 -8.53 0.02 -4.01
N SER A 23 -7.69 -0.85 -3.39
CA SER A 23 -6.98 -0.48 -2.16
C SER A 23 -6.03 0.68 -2.37
N GLY A 24 -5.27 0.67 -3.47
CA GLY A 24 -4.37 1.76 -3.82
C GLY A 24 -5.14 3.03 -4.23
N PHE A 25 -6.20 2.90 -5.04
CA PHE A 25 -7.06 4.04 -5.39
C PHE A 25 -7.63 4.69 -4.14
N ALA A 26 -8.17 3.91 -3.20
CA ALA A 26 -8.75 4.44 -1.97
C ALA A 26 -7.71 5.07 -1.02
N THR A 27 -6.43 4.65 -1.11
CA THR A 27 -5.33 5.24 -0.37
C THR A 27 -4.88 6.56 -0.99
N ASP A 28 -4.70 6.58 -2.31
CA ASP A 28 -3.84 7.59 -2.95
C ASP A 28 -4.61 8.69 -3.69
N ILE A 29 -5.87 8.46 -4.10
CA ILE A 29 -6.61 9.40 -4.96
C ILE A 29 -6.84 10.77 -4.29
N TYR A 30 -7.09 10.82 -2.99
CA TYR A 30 -7.39 12.07 -2.29
C TYR A 30 -6.16 12.73 -1.65
N ILE A 31 -4.96 12.15 -1.81
CA ILE A 31 -3.71 12.72 -1.30
C ILE A 31 -3.51 14.19 -1.72
N PRO A 32 -3.71 14.57 -3.00
CA PRO A 32 -3.61 15.98 -3.41
C PRO A 32 -4.67 16.89 -2.78
N SER A 33 -5.71 16.32 -2.19
CA SER A 33 -6.82 17.07 -1.56
C SER A 33 -6.62 17.31 -0.06
N LEU A 34 -5.58 16.75 0.56
CA LEU A 34 -5.35 16.88 2.00
C LEU A 34 -5.31 18.34 2.50
N PRO A 35 -4.62 19.30 1.81
CA PRO A 35 -4.62 20.70 2.22
C PRO A 35 -6.01 21.33 2.18
N SER A 36 -6.74 21.15 1.09
CA SER A 36 -8.12 21.65 0.93
C SER A 36 -9.09 21.05 1.94
N MET A 37 -8.93 19.76 2.22
CA MET A 37 -9.72 19.04 3.22
C MET A 37 -9.47 19.60 4.62
N ALA A 38 -8.20 19.86 4.99
CA ALA A 38 -7.85 20.48 6.27
C ALA A 38 -8.46 21.87 6.43
N SER A 39 -8.37 22.69 5.39
CA SER A 39 -8.95 24.05 5.38
C SER A 39 -10.47 24.04 5.46
N HIS A 40 -11.14 23.16 4.67
CA HIS A 40 -12.60 23.07 4.65
C HIS A 40 -13.18 22.59 5.99
N LEU A 41 -12.53 21.59 6.61
CA LEU A 41 -12.97 21.03 7.89
C LEU A 41 -12.46 21.82 9.10
N GLN A 42 -11.64 22.85 8.89
CA GLN A 42 -11.00 23.68 9.93
C GLN A 42 -10.23 22.86 10.97
N VAL A 43 -9.46 21.87 10.49
CA VAL A 43 -8.66 20.96 11.32
C VAL A 43 -7.18 21.03 10.94
N SER A 44 -6.32 20.49 11.81
CA SER A 44 -4.87 20.42 11.54
C SER A 44 -4.52 19.49 10.38
N SER A 45 -3.35 19.70 9.77
CA SER A 45 -2.80 18.79 8.75
C SER A 45 -2.67 17.36 9.27
N SER A 46 -2.22 17.18 10.53
CA SER A 46 -2.13 15.86 11.18
C SER A 46 -3.49 15.17 11.28
N ALA A 47 -4.57 15.93 11.53
CA ALA A 47 -5.91 15.35 11.61
C ALA A 47 -6.38 14.75 10.27
N VAL A 48 -6.15 15.44 9.14
CA VAL A 48 -6.50 14.88 7.84
C VAL A 48 -5.57 13.74 7.41
N GLN A 49 -4.29 13.80 7.78
CA GLN A 49 -3.32 12.72 7.52
C GLN A 49 -3.69 11.45 8.29
N LEU A 50 -4.28 11.57 9.50
CA LEU A 50 -4.77 10.44 10.28
C LEU A 50 -5.87 9.65 9.55
N THR A 51 -6.64 10.26 8.64
CA THR A 51 -7.64 9.56 7.82
C THR A 51 -7.00 8.48 6.96
N LEU A 52 -5.80 8.71 6.44
CA LEU A 52 -5.04 7.76 5.64
C LEU A 52 -4.52 6.60 6.51
N VAL A 53 -3.99 6.93 7.68
CA VAL A 53 -3.51 5.95 8.66
C VAL A 53 -4.61 5.00 9.10
N LEU A 54 -5.79 5.54 9.49
CA LEU A 54 -6.93 4.72 9.93
C LEU A 54 -7.41 3.76 8.85
N PHE A 55 -7.48 4.22 7.61
CA PHE A 55 -7.79 3.35 6.47
C PHE A 55 -6.75 2.23 6.32
N MET A 56 -5.47 2.55 6.31
CA MET A 56 -4.40 1.57 6.09
C MET A 56 -4.25 0.58 7.24
N VAL A 57 -4.35 1.05 8.49
CA VAL A 57 -4.30 0.18 9.67
C VAL A 57 -5.48 -0.78 9.68
N SER A 58 -6.70 -0.29 9.44
CA SER A 58 -7.89 -1.13 9.39
C SER A 58 -7.85 -2.13 8.23
N ALA A 59 -7.38 -1.72 7.05
CA ALA A 59 -7.16 -2.62 5.91
C ALA A 59 -6.08 -3.67 6.22
N GLY A 60 -4.95 -3.27 6.80
CA GLY A 60 -3.85 -4.15 7.15
C GLY A 60 -4.25 -5.20 8.18
N ILE A 61 -4.90 -4.80 9.27
CA ILE A 61 -5.39 -5.73 10.30
C ILE A 61 -6.44 -6.68 9.69
N SER A 62 -7.37 -6.15 8.89
CA SER A 62 -8.41 -6.98 8.27
C SER A 62 -7.82 -8.03 7.33
N GLN A 63 -6.79 -7.70 6.54
CA GLN A 63 -6.13 -8.65 5.64
C GLN A 63 -5.60 -9.90 6.34
N LEU A 64 -5.27 -9.81 7.63
CA LEU A 64 -4.80 -10.98 8.40
C LEU A 64 -5.89 -12.04 8.61
N PHE A 65 -7.16 -11.66 8.62
CA PHE A 65 -8.27 -12.56 8.97
C PHE A 65 -9.27 -12.79 7.84
N VAL A 66 -9.33 -11.85 6.90
CA VAL A 66 -10.33 -11.83 5.82
C VAL A 66 -10.32 -13.11 4.98
N GLY A 67 -9.15 -13.69 4.70
CA GLY A 67 -9.07 -14.94 3.92
C GLY A 67 -9.93 -16.04 4.53
N SER A 68 -9.77 -16.31 5.84
CA SER A 68 -10.54 -17.32 6.54
C SER A 68 -12.03 -16.97 6.68
N LEU A 69 -12.37 -15.68 6.82
CA LEU A 69 -13.75 -15.22 6.82
C LEU A 69 -14.44 -15.52 5.48
N LEU A 70 -13.76 -15.21 4.39
CA LEU A 70 -14.25 -15.46 3.03
C LEU A 70 -14.43 -16.95 2.74
N ASP A 71 -13.53 -17.79 3.24
CA ASP A 71 -13.61 -19.24 3.08
C ASP A 71 -14.74 -19.85 3.93
N SER A 72 -15.15 -19.18 5.02
CA SER A 72 -16.20 -19.68 5.92
C SER A 72 -17.60 -19.17 5.58
N PHE A 73 -17.73 -17.92 5.15
CA PHE A 73 -19.03 -17.26 4.94
C PHE A 73 -19.37 -17.02 3.46
N GLY A 74 -18.45 -17.34 2.56
CA GLY A 74 -18.61 -17.17 1.12
C GLY A 74 -18.03 -15.83 0.62
N ARG A 75 -17.40 -15.92 -0.53
CA ARG A 75 -16.69 -14.77 -1.15
C ARG A 75 -17.66 -13.77 -1.77
N TYR A 76 -18.71 -14.27 -2.41
CA TYR A 76 -19.70 -13.43 -3.08
C TYR A 76 -20.51 -12.58 -2.09
N ARG A 77 -21.09 -13.20 -1.05
CA ARG A 77 -21.95 -12.47 -0.09
C ARG A 77 -21.17 -11.38 0.65
N LEU A 78 -20.00 -11.74 1.20
CA LEU A 78 -19.15 -10.77 1.88
C LEU A 78 -18.60 -9.71 0.93
N GLY A 79 -18.30 -10.07 -0.32
CA GLY A 79 -17.86 -9.14 -1.36
C GLY A 79 -18.92 -8.10 -1.69
N ILE A 80 -20.17 -8.49 -1.89
CA ILE A 80 -21.30 -7.57 -2.15
C ILE A 80 -21.55 -6.66 -0.95
N ALA A 81 -21.58 -7.22 0.26
CA ALA A 81 -21.75 -6.42 1.49
C ALA A 81 -20.61 -5.40 1.65
N ALA A 82 -19.37 -5.79 1.36
CA ALA A 82 -18.21 -4.92 1.41
C ALA A 82 -18.26 -3.82 0.33
N LEU A 83 -18.71 -4.13 -0.90
CA LEU A 83 -18.92 -3.12 -1.95
C LEU A 83 -19.99 -2.10 -1.55
N ALA A 84 -21.11 -2.55 -0.99
CA ALA A 84 -22.15 -1.66 -0.48
C ALA A 84 -21.63 -0.77 0.67
N ALA A 85 -20.91 -1.37 1.64
CA ALA A 85 -20.33 -0.63 2.77
C ALA A 85 -19.28 0.40 2.31
N PHE A 86 -18.44 0.05 1.32
CA PHE A 86 -17.47 0.97 0.74
C PHE A 86 -18.14 2.12 -0.02
N THR A 87 -19.17 1.84 -0.80
CA THR A 87 -19.95 2.85 -1.53
C THR A 87 -20.61 3.82 -0.56
N LEU A 88 -21.33 3.31 0.45
CA LEU A 88 -22.02 4.12 1.46
C LEU A 88 -21.03 4.96 2.26
N SER A 89 -19.93 4.38 2.72
CA SER A 89 -18.91 5.12 3.47
C SER A 89 -18.25 6.22 2.61
N SER A 90 -18.06 5.99 1.32
CA SER A 90 -17.55 7.02 0.41
C SER A 90 -18.54 8.19 0.28
N ALA A 91 -19.84 7.92 0.13
CA ALA A 91 -20.86 8.95 0.11
C ALA A 91 -20.94 9.74 1.43
N VAL A 92 -20.88 9.04 2.57
CA VAL A 92 -20.89 9.68 3.89
C VAL A 92 -19.67 10.59 4.07
N ILE A 93 -18.47 10.16 3.66
CA ILE A 93 -17.25 10.98 3.72
C ILE A 93 -17.44 12.26 2.88
N ALA A 94 -17.90 12.12 1.63
CA ALA A 94 -18.06 13.24 0.71
C ALA A 94 -19.05 14.29 1.21
N LEU A 95 -20.06 13.89 1.97
CA LEU A 95 -21.11 14.77 2.53
C LEU A 95 -20.79 15.27 3.94
N SER A 96 -19.75 14.73 4.60
CA SER A 96 -19.49 15.01 6.01
C SER A 96 -18.69 16.29 6.22
N GLY A 97 -19.15 17.12 7.15
CA GLY A 97 -18.38 18.23 7.73
C GLY A 97 -17.61 17.85 9.01
N SER A 98 -17.63 16.59 9.43
CA SER A 98 -16.99 16.15 10.68
C SER A 98 -15.81 15.22 10.42
N ILE A 99 -14.63 15.59 10.90
CA ILE A 99 -13.42 14.76 10.80
C ILE A 99 -13.60 13.40 11.52
N TYR A 100 -14.33 13.36 12.64
CA TYR A 100 -14.57 12.11 13.38
C TYR A 100 -15.46 11.14 12.60
N MET A 101 -16.47 11.64 11.87
CA MET A 101 -17.27 10.81 10.97
C MET A 101 -16.40 10.26 9.84
N ILE A 102 -15.50 11.08 9.27
CA ILE A 102 -14.57 10.67 8.25
C ILE A 102 -13.64 9.56 8.79
N TYR A 103 -13.13 9.68 10.02
CA TYR A 103 -12.34 8.62 10.66
C TYR A 103 -13.09 7.29 10.73
N ALA A 104 -14.34 7.32 11.22
CA ALA A 104 -15.16 6.11 11.30
C ALA A 104 -15.38 5.48 9.91
N MET A 105 -15.69 6.29 8.92
CA MET A 105 -15.92 5.81 7.55
C MET A 105 -14.63 5.32 6.88
N ARG A 106 -13.47 5.90 7.17
CA ARG A 106 -12.17 5.41 6.68
C ARG A 106 -11.83 4.03 7.25
N ILE A 107 -12.19 3.76 8.50
CA ILE A 107 -12.06 2.41 9.09
C ILE A 107 -12.98 1.42 8.35
N VAL A 108 -14.24 1.79 8.10
CA VAL A 108 -15.19 0.97 7.33
C VAL A 108 -14.66 0.69 5.92
N GLN A 109 -14.12 1.71 5.24
CA GLN A 109 -13.50 1.55 3.92
C GLN A 109 -12.31 0.59 3.95
N GLY A 110 -11.44 0.68 4.97
CA GLY A 110 -10.28 -0.21 5.10
C GLY A 110 -10.69 -1.67 5.30
N ILE A 111 -11.67 -1.95 6.15
CA ILE A 111 -12.23 -3.30 6.33
C ILE A 111 -12.85 -3.79 5.01
N SER A 112 -13.66 -2.96 4.38
CA SER A 112 -14.36 -3.30 3.13
C SER A 112 -13.40 -3.61 1.99
N VAL A 113 -12.36 -2.78 1.80
CA VAL A 113 -11.39 -2.99 0.72
C VAL A 113 -10.57 -4.26 0.93
N ALA A 114 -10.27 -4.64 2.17
CA ALA A 114 -9.60 -5.90 2.46
C ALA A 114 -10.46 -7.09 2.03
N LEU A 115 -11.77 -7.09 2.35
CA LEU A 115 -12.73 -8.12 1.92
C LEU A 115 -12.82 -8.20 0.39
N ILE A 116 -12.93 -7.06 -0.28
CA ILE A 116 -13.05 -6.98 -1.74
C ILE A 116 -11.78 -7.53 -2.41
N VAL A 117 -10.61 -6.98 -2.08
CA VAL A 117 -9.37 -7.29 -2.80
C VAL A 117 -8.91 -8.72 -2.56
N VAL A 118 -8.99 -9.21 -1.30
CA VAL A 118 -8.63 -10.60 -0.98
C VAL A 118 -9.62 -11.57 -1.63
N GLY A 119 -10.93 -11.26 -1.59
CA GLY A 119 -11.96 -12.08 -2.23
C GLY A 119 -11.77 -12.17 -3.74
N LYS A 120 -11.44 -11.04 -4.40
CA LYS A 120 -11.21 -11.03 -5.86
C LYS A 120 -9.92 -11.73 -6.29
N ARG A 121 -8.85 -11.66 -5.47
CA ARG A 121 -7.67 -12.50 -5.72
C ARG A 121 -7.97 -13.99 -5.55
N ALA A 122 -8.75 -14.34 -4.54
CA ALA A 122 -9.14 -15.72 -4.29
C ALA A 122 -10.05 -16.28 -5.40
N TYR A 123 -10.93 -15.46 -6.02
CA TYR A 123 -11.72 -15.83 -7.19
C TYR A 123 -10.87 -16.46 -8.30
N PHE A 124 -9.69 -15.90 -8.60
CA PHE A 124 -8.83 -16.46 -9.64
C PHE A 124 -8.30 -17.84 -9.25
N MET A 125 -7.97 -18.05 -7.99
CA MET A 125 -7.52 -19.36 -7.50
C MET A 125 -8.62 -20.43 -7.52
N ASP A 126 -9.88 -20.03 -7.37
CA ASP A 126 -11.01 -20.95 -7.40
C ASP A 126 -11.42 -21.37 -8.81
N ARG A 127 -11.27 -20.42 -9.78
CA ARG A 127 -11.85 -20.59 -11.12
C ARG A 127 -10.83 -20.99 -12.17
N PHE A 128 -9.54 -20.80 -11.91
CA PHE A 128 -8.49 -21.06 -12.87
C PHE A 128 -7.39 -21.94 -12.27
N SER A 129 -6.71 -22.71 -13.13
CA SER A 129 -5.59 -23.58 -12.77
C SER A 129 -4.50 -23.55 -13.82
N GLY A 130 -3.36 -24.19 -13.54
CA GLY A 130 -2.26 -24.33 -14.48
C GLY A 130 -1.70 -22.99 -15.00
N ASP A 131 -1.44 -22.92 -16.28
CA ASP A 131 -0.80 -21.75 -16.91
C ASP A 131 -1.74 -20.54 -17.02
N THR A 132 -3.05 -20.76 -17.13
CA THR A 132 -4.04 -19.68 -17.11
C THR A 132 -4.03 -18.94 -15.77
N LEU A 133 -3.98 -19.65 -14.65
CA LEU A 133 -3.87 -19.05 -13.32
C LEU A 133 -2.54 -18.28 -13.18
N LYS A 134 -1.43 -18.85 -13.65
CA LYS A 134 -0.12 -18.18 -13.60
C LYS A 134 -0.14 -16.88 -14.40
N ASN A 135 -0.74 -16.87 -15.60
CA ASN A 135 -0.86 -15.69 -16.42
C ASN A 135 -1.67 -14.59 -15.71
N TYR A 136 -2.85 -14.91 -15.16
CA TYR A 136 -3.68 -13.95 -14.46
C TYR A 136 -3.03 -13.43 -13.17
N THR A 137 -2.42 -14.30 -12.36
CA THR A 137 -1.76 -13.87 -11.12
C THR A 137 -0.52 -13.02 -11.37
N SER A 138 0.17 -13.20 -12.50
CA SER A 138 1.29 -12.34 -12.89
C SER A 138 0.87 -10.89 -13.15
N LEU A 139 -0.39 -10.66 -13.53
CA LEU A 139 -0.95 -9.32 -13.74
C LEU A 139 -1.27 -8.59 -12.44
N PHE A 140 -1.47 -9.30 -11.33
CA PHE A 140 -1.88 -8.67 -10.05
C PHE A 140 -0.89 -7.62 -9.58
N SER A 141 0.41 -7.87 -9.67
CA SER A 141 1.44 -6.92 -9.27
C SER A 141 1.47 -5.68 -10.17
N ILE A 142 1.26 -5.87 -11.47
CA ILE A 142 1.20 -4.77 -12.45
C ILE A 142 -0.03 -3.91 -12.16
N ILE A 143 -1.21 -4.53 -12.06
CA ILE A 143 -2.48 -3.83 -11.81
C ILE A 143 -2.46 -3.12 -10.46
N TRP A 144 -1.92 -3.76 -9.41
CA TRP A 144 -1.79 -3.13 -8.09
C TRP A 144 -0.85 -1.91 -8.12
N ALA A 145 0.26 -2.00 -8.86
CA ALA A 145 1.22 -0.91 -8.98
C ALA A 145 0.69 0.29 -9.78
N THR A 146 -0.36 0.13 -10.59
CA THR A 146 -0.94 1.26 -11.33
C THR A 146 -1.66 2.24 -10.42
N ALA A 147 -2.22 1.81 -9.30
CA ALA A 147 -3.01 2.65 -8.41
C ALA A 147 -2.19 3.81 -7.79
N PRO A 148 -1.03 3.59 -7.13
CA PRO A 148 -0.22 4.69 -6.59
C PRO A 148 0.29 5.66 -7.66
N ILE A 149 0.35 5.22 -8.91
CA ILE A 149 0.79 6.05 -10.04
C ILE A 149 -0.36 6.92 -10.54
N ILE A 150 -1.51 6.31 -10.82
CA ILE A 150 -2.62 6.96 -11.54
C ILE A 150 -3.57 7.68 -10.57
N ALA A 151 -3.81 7.13 -9.39
CA ALA A 151 -4.82 7.65 -8.47
C ALA A 151 -4.55 9.09 -8.01
N PRO A 152 -3.35 9.49 -7.55
CA PRO A 152 -3.09 10.87 -7.15
C PRO A 152 -3.19 11.86 -8.33
N PHE A 153 -2.83 11.40 -9.53
CA PHE A 153 -2.94 12.20 -10.74
C PHE A 153 -4.41 12.53 -11.05
N ILE A 154 -5.28 11.52 -11.09
CA ILE A 154 -6.74 11.71 -11.24
C ILE A 154 -7.27 12.59 -10.10
N GLY A 155 -6.84 12.30 -8.88
CA GLY A 155 -7.26 13.02 -7.68
C GLY A 155 -6.93 14.50 -7.69
N GLY A 156 -5.76 14.87 -8.21
CA GLY A 156 -5.36 16.26 -8.37
C GLY A 156 -6.27 17.05 -9.32
N TYR A 157 -6.68 16.44 -10.43
CA TYR A 157 -7.65 17.04 -11.36
C TYR A 157 -9.05 17.12 -10.76
N LEU A 158 -9.52 16.07 -10.11
CA LEU A 158 -10.82 16.06 -9.42
C LEU A 158 -10.87 17.15 -8.33
N GLN A 159 -9.80 17.26 -7.54
CA GLN A 159 -9.67 18.30 -6.51
C GLN A 159 -9.73 19.70 -7.12
N SER A 160 -8.96 19.94 -8.18
CA SER A 160 -8.88 21.26 -8.81
C SER A 160 -10.18 21.68 -9.48
N SER A 161 -10.96 20.74 -10.03
CA SER A 161 -12.19 21.05 -10.78
C SER A 161 -13.45 21.01 -9.92
N PHE A 162 -13.52 20.12 -8.91
CA PHE A 162 -14.76 19.81 -8.20
C PHE A 162 -14.59 19.80 -6.67
N GLY A 163 -13.38 20.08 -6.15
CA GLY A 163 -13.08 20.07 -4.73
C GLY A 163 -12.81 18.66 -4.17
N TRP A 164 -12.38 18.58 -2.89
CA TRP A 164 -11.88 17.35 -2.26
C TRP A 164 -12.91 16.21 -2.19
N ALA A 165 -14.18 16.53 -2.00
CA ALA A 165 -15.25 15.54 -1.89
C ALA A 165 -15.44 14.73 -3.18
N SER A 166 -15.08 15.28 -4.34
CA SER A 166 -15.20 14.62 -5.63
C SER A 166 -14.40 13.33 -5.72
N ASN A 167 -13.28 13.23 -5.01
CA ASN A 167 -12.49 12.01 -4.92
C ASN A 167 -13.27 10.86 -4.29
N PHE A 168 -14.04 11.15 -3.25
CA PHE A 168 -14.88 10.15 -2.57
C PHE A 168 -16.15 9.85 -3.38
N TYR A 169 -16.75 10.82 -4.06
CA TYR A 169 -17.83 10.55 -5.02
C TYR A 169 -17.36 9.66 -6.15
N PHE A 170 -16.16 9.88 -6.69
CA PHE A 170 -15.58 9.02 -7.72
C PHE A 170 -15.41 7.58 -7.23
N LEU A 171 -14.82 7.37 -6.06
CA LEU A 171 -14.67 6.04 -5.45
C LEU A 171 -16.02 5.38 -5.19
N GLY A 172 -16.98 6.13 -4.66
CA GLY A 172 -18.34 5.63 -4.41
C GLY A 172 -19.06 5.23 -5.69
N LEU A 173 -19.00 6.06 -6.73
CA LEU A 173 -19.60 5.76 -8.03
C LEU A 173 -18.95 4.54 -8.68
N LEU A 174 -17.63 4.45 -8.66
CA LEU A 174 -16.88 3.31 -9.20
C LEU A 174 -17.33 2.01 -8.52
N THR A 175 -17.37 1.99 -7.19
CA THR A 175 -17.75 0.78 -6.44
C THR A 175 -19.24 0.48 -6.53
N LEU A 176 -20.11 1.48 -6.67
CA LEU A 176 -21.53 1.29 -6.94
C LEU A 176 -21.76 0.62 -8.31
N VAL A 177 -21.14 1.15 -9.37
CA VAL A 177 -21.29 0.59 -10.72
C VAL A 177 -20.77 -0.84 -10.76
N ILE A 178 -19.57 -1.10 -10.23
CA ILE A 178 -19.03 -2.46 -10.21
C ILE A 178 -19.90 -3.37 -9.31
N GLY A 179 -20.41 -2.86 -8.19
CA GLY A 179 -21.30 -3.62 -7.30
C GLY A 179 -22.62 -4.03 -7.98
N LEU A 180 -23.24 -3.14 -8.75
CA LEU A 180 -24.43 -3.45 -9.55
C LEU A 180 -24.13 -4.50 -10.64
N LEU A 181 -22.98 -4.39 -11.30
CA LEU A 181 -22.54 -5.40 -12.26
C LEU A 181 -22.24 -6.75 -11.61
N GLU A 182 -21.64 -6.75 -10.43
CA GLU A 182 -21.42 -7.97 -9.63
C GLU A 182 -22.75 -8.61 -9.18
N LEU A 183 -23.77 -7.83 -8.82
CA LEU A 183 -25.10 -8.37 -8.51
C LEU A 183 -25.74 -9.05 -9.72
N LYS A 184 -25.50 -8.53 -10.93
CA LYS A 184 -26.08 -9.07 -12.17
C LYS A 184 -25.30 -10.25 -12.74
N TYR A 185 -23.98 -10.17 -12.72
CA TYR A 185 -23.09 -11.12 -13.44
C TYR A 185 -22.22 -11.96 -12.52
N GLY A 186 -22.08 -11.58 -11.25
CA GLY A 186 -21.27 -12.27 -10.27
C GLY A 186 -21.98 -13.50 -9.67
N GLY A 187 -21.27 -14.15 -8.78
CA GLY A 187 -21.76 -15.32 -8.04
C GLY A 187 -20.67 -15.90 -7.15
N GLU A 188 -21.02 -16.96 -6.42
CA GLU A 188 -20.08 -17.63 -5.54
C GLU A 188 -19.05 -18.43 -6.34
N SER A 189 -17.77 -18.22 -6.02
CA SER A 189 -16.64 -18.92 -6.63
C SER A 189 -16.15 -20.10 -5.77
N LEU A 190 -16.43 -20.04 -4.46
CA LEU A 190 -15.99 -21.04 -3.50
C LEU A 190 -16.73 -22.36 -3.71
N GLY A 191 -15.99 -23.45 -3.90
CA GLY A 191 -16.57 -24.78 -4.07
C GLY A 191 -17.01 -25.43 -2.76
N GLN A 192 -16.24 -25.23 -1.67
CA GLN A 192 -16.50 -25.82 -0.36
C GLN A 192 -16.20 -24.82 0.75
N PHE A 193 -17.13 -24.68 1.69
CA PHE A 193 -16.98 -23.83 2.86
C PHE A 193 -16.09 -24.51 3.90
N GLN A 194 -15.16 -23.76 4.48
CA GLN A 194 -14.28 -24.21 5.55
C GLN A 194 -14.71 -23.59 6.88
N PRO A 195 -14.70 -24.35 8.00
CA PRO A 195 -15.02 -23.75 9.29
C PRO A 195 -13.98 -22.71 9.68
N PHE A 196 -14.44 -21.57 10.20
CA PHE A 196 -13.55 -20.50 10.68
C PHE A 196 -12.74 -21.00 11.88
N LYS A 197 -11.41 -21.03 11.74
CA LYS A 197 -10.48 -21.47 12.79
C LYS A 197 -9.46 -20.39 13.08
N PHE A 198 -9.70 -19.62 14.12
CA PHE A 198 -8.83 -18.50 14.53
C PHE A 198 -7.47 -18.97 15.07
N LYS A 199 -7.47 -20.00 15.92
CA LYS A 199 -6.27 -20.49 16.62
C LYS A 199 -5.13 -20.94 15.68
N PRO A 200 -5.38 -21.75 14.63
CA PRO A 200 -4.34 -22.15 13.68
C PRO A 200 -3.72 -20.96 12.93
N ILE A 201 -4.53 -19.95 12.58
CA ILE A 201 -4.04 -18.75 11.86
C ILE A 201 -3.04 -18.01 12.73
N ILE A 202 -3.38 -17.76 13.99
CA ILE A 202 -2.48 -17.08 14.93
C ILE A 202 -1.20 -17.88 15.17
N GLN A 203 -1.29 -19.19 15.29
CA GLN A 203 -0.11 -20.05 15.48
C GLN A 203 0.87 -19.94 14.31
N VAL A 204 0.36 -19.94 13.07
CA VAL A 204 1.20 -19.75 11.87
C VAL A 204 1.83 -18.36 11.88
N TYR A 205 1.08 -17.31 12.20
CA TYR A 205 1.60 -15.95 12.26
C TYR A 205 2.69 -15.82 13.34
N GLN A 206 2.46 -16.37 14.54
CA GLN A 206 3.46 -16.38 15.59
C GLN A 206 4.74 -17.11 15.17
N SER A 207 4.63 -18.24 14.47
CA SER A 207 5.80 -18.99 13.99
C SER A 207 6.60 -18.19 12.95
N MET A 208 5.93 -17.48 12.05
CA MET A 208 6.57 -16.62 11.05
C MET A 208 7.25 -15.41 11.71
N LEU A 209 6.57 -14.74 12.65
CA LEU A 209 7.11 -13.56 13.34
C LEU A 209 8.25 -13.89 14.33
N LYS A 210 8.31 -15.12 14.82
CA LYS A 210 9.47 -15.61 15.60
C LYS A 210 10.72 -15.83 14.74
N THR A 211 10.56 -15.87 13.42
CA THR A 211 11.69 -16.03 12.48
C THR A 211 12.35 -14.66 12.28
N THR A 212 13.46 -14.43 12.97
CA THR A 212 14.10 -13.11 13.12
C THR A 212 14.45 -12.46 11.78
N ASP A 213 15.02 -13.22 10.82
CA ASP A 213 15.37 -12.70 9.50
C ASP A 213 14.13 -12.27 8.69
N PHE A 214 13.02 -12.99 8.81
CA PHE A 214 11.75 -12.62 8.19
C PHE A 214 11.19 -11.33 8.80
N THR A 215 11.14 -11.25 10.11
CA THR A 215 10.58 -10.07 10.81
C THR A 215 11.41 -8.82 10.55
N LEU A 216 12.73 -8.92 10.55
CA LEU A 216 13.61 -7.80 10.23
C LEU A 216 13.46 -7.35 8.76
N ALA A 217 13.31 -8.29 7.81
CA ALA A 217 13.02 -7.96 6.43
C ALA A 217 11.67 -7.25 6.29
N LEU A 218 10.65 -7.70 7.03
CA LEU A 218 9.32 -7.07 7.07
C LEU A 218 9.38 -5.62 7.59
N VAL A 219 10.16 -5.35 8.65
CA VAL A 219 10.38 -3.99 9.16
C VAL A 219 11.00 -3.11 8.07
N ILE A 220 12.04 -3.59 7.38
CA ILE A 220 12.71 -2.82 6.31
C ILE A 220 11.75 -2.53 5.15
N ILE A 221 10.95 -3.51 4.72
CA ILE A 221 9.91 -3.31 3.70
C ILE A 221 8.93 -2.22 4.13
N SER A 222 8.49 -2.25 5.40
CA SER A 222 7.56 -1.27 5.95
C SER A 222 8.16 0.13 6.00
N LEU A 223 9.44 0.27 6.34
CA LEU A 223 10.16 1.55 6.31
C LEU A 223 10.33 2.09 4.88
N CYS A 224 10.60 1.21 3.89
CA CYS A 224 10.63 1.63 2.48
C CYS A 224 9.26 2.15 2.03
N TYR A 225 8.17 1.49 2.43
CA TYR A 225 6.81 1.94 2.11
C TYR A 225 6.44 3.21 2.88
N ALA A 226 6.91 3.37 4.11
CA ALA A 226 6.72 4.58 4.91
C ALA A 226 7.32 5.83 4.23
N MET A 227 8.40 5.71 3.44
CA MET A 227 8.94 6.83 2.66
C MET A 227 7.91 7.40 1.68
N LEU A 228 7.16 6.52 0.98
CA LEU A 228 6.10 6.94 0.08
C LEU A 228 4.97 7.62 0.84
N LEU A 229 4.59 7.06 1.99
CA LEU A 229 3.51 7.61 2.80
C LEU A 229 3.89 8.97 3.39
N VAL A 230 5.12 9.14 3.87
CA VAL A 230 5.62 10.45 4.34
C VAL A 230 5.52 11.48 3.21
N PHE A 231 5.97 11.13 1.99
CA PHE A 231 5.81 12.01 0.83
C PHE A 231 4.34 12.30 0.53
N GLY A 232 3.50 11.29 0.44
CA GLY A 232 2.07 11.44 0.19
C GLY A 232 1.38 12.34 1.22
N MET A 233 1.70 12.17 2.50
CA MET A 233 1.11 12.96 3.58
C MET A 233 1.58 14.41 3.61
N THR A 234 2.80 14.71 3.19
CA THR A 234 3.44 16.03 3.41
C THR A 234 3.61 16.83 2.14
N SER A 235 3.88 16.18 0.99
CA SER A 235 4.17 16.89 -0.26
C SER A 235 3.04 17.80 -0.74
N PRO A 236 1.72 17.47 -0.64
CA PRO A 236 0.67 18.39 -1.05
C PRO A 236 0.73 19.72 -0.29
N PHE A 237 0.98 19.67 1.04
CA PHE A 237 1.10 20.86 1.86
C PHE A 237 2.34 21.70 1.48
N ILE A 238 3.48 21.06 1.21
CA ILE A 238 4.70 21.75 0.77
C ILE A 238 4.50 22.36 -0.62
N ILE A 239 3.91 21.61 -1.55
CA ILE A 239 3.69 22.04 -2.93
C ILE A 239 2.70 23.21 -3.00
N GLU A 240 1.60 23.16 -2.24
CA GLU A 240 0.57 24.19 -2.30
C GLU A 240 0.90 25.39 -1.41
N HIS A 241 1.33 25.18 -0.16
CA HIS A 241 1.49 26.29 0.79
C HIS A 241 2.90 26.92 0.78
N VAL A 242 3.94 26.17 0.37
CA VAL A 242 5.32 26.69 0.36
C VAL A 242 5.76 27.06 -1.05
N PHE A 243 5.44 26.20 -2.02
CA PHE A 243 5.85 26.46 -3.42
C PHE A 243 4.75 27.12 -4.26
N HIS A 244 3.53 27.25 -3.73
CA HIS A 244 2.38 27.92 -4.36
C HIS A 244 1.96 27.31 -5.71
N TYR A 245 2.10 25.98 -5.86
CA TYR A 245 1.59 25.24 -7.00
C TYR A 245 0.20 24.65 -6.72
N SER A 246 -0.48 24.25 -7.80
CA SER A 246 -1.83 23.65 -7.73
C SER A 246 -1.84 22.21 -7.20
N PRO A 247 -2.99 21.70 -6.76
CA PRO A 247 -3.18 20.28 -6.42
C PRO A 247 -2.81 19.33 -7.55
N VAL A 248 -2.94 19.79 -8.81
CA VAL A 248 -2.53 19.01 -9.99
C VAL A 248 -1.01 18.77 -9.97
N ALA A 249 -0.19 19.76 -9.56
CA ALA A 249 1.25 19.58 -9.42
C ALA A 249 1.59 18.54 -8.34
N ALA A 250 0.85 18.49 -7.24
CA ALA A 250 1.00 17.45 -6.22
C ALA A 250 0.64 16.07 -6.78
N GLY A 251 -0.41 15.98 -7.61
CA GLY A 251 -0.80 14.77 -8.33
C GLY A 251 0.30 14.27 -9.27
N TYR A 252 0.88 15.15 -10.10
CA TYR A 252 2.02 14.80 -10.96
C TYR A 252 3.25 14.35 -10.17
N SER A 253 3.55 15.04 -9.06
CA SER A 253 4.68 14.68 -8.21
C SER A 253 4.52 13.27 -7.63
N SER A 254 3.32 12.92 -7.20
CA SER A 254 2.98 11.58 -6.69
C SER A 254 3.02 10.53 -7.80
N LEU A 255 2.54 10.86 -9.01
CA LEU A 255 2.65 9.98 -10.19
C LEU A 255 4.11 9.65 -10.49
N LEU A 256 4.98 10.66 -10.58
CA LEU A 256 6.41 10.47 -10.83
C LEU A 256 7.07 9.63 -9.73
N SER A 257 6.71 9.87 -8.47
CA SER A 257 7.16 9.09 -7.32
C SER A 257 6.80 7.60 -7.44
N GLY A 258 5.56 7.29 -7.81
CA GLY A 258 5.11 5.92 -8.05
C GLY A 258 5.85 5.26 -9.22
N VAL A 259 6.08 5.99 -10.31
CA VAL A 259 6.89 5.52 -11.45
C VAL A 259 8.33 5.23 -11.03
N ALA A 260 8.95 6.10 -10.24
CA ALA A 260 10.31 5.88 -9.73
C ALA A 260 10.40 4.61 -8.88
N LEU A 261 9.43 4.38 -7.98
CA LEU A 261 9.34 3.15 -7.20
C LEU A 261 9.23 1.91 -8.10
N MET A 262 8.38 1.96 -9.11
CA MET A 262 8.19 0.86 -10.07
C MET A 262 9.48 0.57 -10.85
N ILE A 263 10.20 1.58 -11.31
CA ILE A 263 11.49 1.43 -12.00
C ILE A 263 12.50 0.74 -11.07
N GLY A 264 12.55 1.14 -9.79
CA GLY A 264 13.38 0.48 -8.78
C GLY A 264 13.08 -1.02 -8.65
N GLY A 265 11.80 -1.38 -8.65
CA GLY A 265 11.35 -2.78 -8.67
C GLY A 265 11.81 -3.55 -9.91
N ILE A 266 11.74 -2.93 -11.10
CA ILE A 266 12.21 -3.52 -12.36
C ILE A 266 13.74 -3.74 -12.32
N ILE A 267 14.50 -2.74 -11.87
CA ILE A 267 15.96 -2.86 -11.70
C ILE A 267 16.30 -3.99 -10.72
N SER A 268 15.54 -4.14 -9.63
CA SER A 268 15.71 -5.24 -8.69
C SER A 268 15.61 -6.61 -9.38
N LYS A 269 14.64 -6.78 -10.29
CA LYS A 269 14.42 -8.01 -11.04
C LYS A 269 15.60 -8.32 -11.98
N SER A 270 16.17 -7.30 -12.64
CA SER A 270 17.33 -7.47 -13.53
C SER A 270 18.60 -7.92 -12.77
N MET A 271 18.68 -7.57 -11.48
CA MET A 271 19.82 -7.90 -10.61
C MET A 271 19.58 -9.14 -9.71
N ILE A 272 18.64 -10.02 -10.05
CA ILE A 272 18.22 -11.14 -9.18
C ILE A 272 19.40 -12.10 -8.87
N ARG A 273 20.35 -12.28 -9.80
CA ARG A 273 21.51 -13.14 -9.65
C ARG A 273 22.64 -12.56 -8.78
N LYS A 274 22.57 -11.26 -8.46
CA LYS A 274 23.60 -10.60 -7.65
C LYS A 274 23.35 -10.82 -6.16
N SER A 275 24.44 -10.81 -5.37
CA SER A 275 24.37 -10.97 -3.90
C SER A 275 23.40 -9.99 -3.28
N LEU A 276 22.40 -10.49 -2.52
CA LEU A 276 21.39 -9.69 -1.84
C LEU A 276 22.04 -8.64 -0.93
N THR A 277 23.00 -9.06 -0.12
CA THR A 277 23.67 -8.16 0.84
C THR A 277 24.38 -7.01 0.14
N LYS A 278 25.23 -7.31 -0.86
CA LYS A 278 26.01 -6.27 -1.56
C LYS A 278 25.09 -5.24 -2.22
N LYS A 279 24.06 -5.70 -2.94
CA LYS A 279 23.15 -4.77 -3.65
C LYS A 279 22.31 -3.92 -2.71
N ILE A 280 21.85 -4.46 -1.56
CA ILE A 280 21.10 -3.69 -0.57
C ILE A 280 22.02 -2.69 0.16
N THR A 281 23.26 -3.07 0.49
CA THR A 281 24.23 -2.11 1.08
C THR A 281 24.45 -0.91 0.16
N VAL A 282 24.71 -1.14 -1.13
CA VAL A 282 24.89 -0.05 -2.10
C VAL A 282 23.62 0.81 -2.19
N ALA A 283 22.45 0.18 -2.21
CA ALA A 283 21.17 0.89 -2.26
C ALA A 283 20.99 1.82 -1.04
N ILE A 284 21.21 1.33 0.17
CA ILE A 284 21.11 2.14 1.41
C ILE A 284 22.11 3.29 1.39
N SER A 285 23.37 3.05 0.96
CA SER A 285 24.37 4.12 0.84
C SER A 285 23.95 5.22 -0.13
N LEU A 286 23.36 4.87 -1.26
CA LEU A 286 22.80 5.83 -2.22
C LEU A 286 21.63 6.61 -1.62
N GLN A 287 20.71 5.96 -0.91
CA GLN A 287 19.61 6.67 -0.23
C GLN A 287 20.11 7.67 0.81
N LEU A 288 21.12 7.29 1.61
CA LEU A 288 21.75 8.20 2.57
C LEU A 288 22.34 9.43 1.86
N ALA A 289 23.10 9.20 0.79
CA ALA A 289 23.69 10.28 0.01
C ALA A 289 22.60 11.22 -0.56
N PHE A 290 21.52 10.68 -1.14
CA PHE A 290 20.44 11.50 -1.68
C PHE A 290 19.68 12.27 -0.60
N ALA A 291 19.42 11.68 0.57
CA ALA A 291 18.76 12.36 1.68
C ALA A 291 19.60 13.50 2.23
N ILE A 292 20.91 13.29 2.42
CA ILE A 292 21.86 14.34 2.86
C ILE A 292 21.94 15.45 1.80
N SER A 293 22.10 15.10 0.52
CA SER A 293 22.16 16.07 -0.58
C SER A 293 20.89 16.91 -0.68
N MET A 294 19.70 16.30 -0.45
CA MET A 294 18.42 17.01 -0.41
C MET A 294 18.38 18.07 0.70
N ILE A 295 18.89 17.74 1.90
CA ILE A 295 18.97 18.67 3.03
C ILE A 295 19.92 19.83 2.72
N ILE A 296 21.12 19.52 2.20
CA ILE A 296 22.12 20.53 1.85
C ILE A 296 21.58 21.48 0.77
N THR A 297 21.00 20.91 -0.30
CA THR A 297 20.43 21.71 -1.40
C THR A 297 19.30 22.61 -0.90
N ALA A 298 18.45 22.12 -0.01
CA ALA A 298 17.35 22.90 0.55
C ALA A 298 17.83 24.09 1.40
N GLY A 299 19.05 24.04 1.96
CA GLY A 299 19.67 25.14 2.69
C GLY A 299 20.09 26.30 1.79
N TYR A 300 20.34 26.04 0.51
CA TYR A 300 20.73 27.08 -0.48
C TYR A 300 19.53 27.49 -1.34
N TYR A 301 18.76 26.54 -1.82
CA TYR A 301 17.65 26.80 -2.71
C TYR A 301 16.56 25.71 -2.56
N SER A 302 15.37 26.11 -2.18
CA SER A 302 14.21 25.21 -1.98
C SER A 302 13.12 25.51 -3.01
N SER A 303 12.81 24.53 -3.83
CA SER A 303 11.76 24.61 -4.86
C SER A 303 11.24 23.24 -5.22
N LEU A 304 10.13 23.18 -5.97
CA LEU A 304 9.60 21.95 -6.52
C LEU A 304 10.66 21.23 -7.39
N TYR A 305 11.41 21.97 -8.20
CA TYR A 305 12.42 21.45 -9.12
C TYR A 305 13.66 20.89 -8.42
N THR A 306 13.98 21.35 -7.20
CA THR A 306 15.07 20.79 -6.40
C THR A 306 14.59 19.65 -5.50
N MET A 307 13.35 19.68 -5.03
CA MET A 307 12.78 18.65 -4.18
C MET A 307 12.53 17.34 -4.94
N ILE A 308 11.84 17.41 -6.08
CA ILE A 308 11.34 16.22 -6.80
C ILE A 308 12.47 15.29 -7.27
N PRO A 309 13.58 15.73 -7.88
CA PRO A 309 14.66 14.83 -8.30
C PRO A 309 15.22 13.98 -7.15
N PHE A 310 15.41 14.54 -5.96
CA PHE A 310 15.87 13.78 -4.81
C PHE A 310 14.81 12.78 -4.33
N VAL A 311 13.55 13.21 -4.28
CA VAL A 311 12.43 12.31 -3.93
C VAL A 311 12.38 11.13 -4.90
N LEU A 312 12.48 11.36 -6.20
CA LEU A 312 12.44 10.29 -7.21
C LEU A 312 13.63 9.34 -7.05
N ALA A 313 14.83 9.86 -6.81
CA ALA A 313 16.02 9.03 -6.57
C ALA A 313 15.87 8.16 -5.30
N ILE A 314 15.38 8.75 -4.20
CA ILE A 314 15.13 8.01 -2.94
C ILE A 314 14.06 6.94 -3.14
N HIS A 315 12.95 7.24 -3.82
CA HIS A 315 11.85 6.30 -4.04
C HIS A 315 12.22 5.20 -5.03
N LEU A 316 13.03 5.49 -6.05
CA LEU A 316 13.57 4.47 -6.94
C LEU A 316 14.38 3.43 -6.14
N VAL A 317 15.26 3.91 -5.27
CA VAL A 317 16.08 3.01 -4.44
C VAL A 317 15.21 2.30 -3.40
N ALA A 318 14.18 2.96 -2.82
CA ALA A 318 13.22 2.32 -1.92
C ALA A 318 12.48 1.17 -2.61
N GLY A 319 12.03 1.37 -3.87
CA GLY A 319 11.40 0.32 -4.67
C GLY A 319 12.33 -0.86 -4.96
N PHE A 320 13.62 -0.58 -5.19
CA PHE A 320 14.64 -1.60 -5.35
C PHE A 320 14.81 -2.45 -4.09
N VAL A 321 14.96 -1.81 -2.92
CA VAL A 321 15.09 -2.50 -1.63
C VAL A 321 13.84 -3.29 -1.29
N PHE A 322 12.67 -2.64 -1.41
CA PHE A 322 11.35 -3.23 -1.18
C PHE A 322 11.17 -4.54 -1.95
N ASN A 323 11.34 -4.51 -3.27
CA ASN A 323 11.07 -5.67 -4.13
C ASN A 323 12.02 -6.84 -3.82
N ASN A 324 13.30 -6.56 -3.52
CA ASN A 324 14.26 -7.58 -3.13
C ASN A 324 13.87 -8.29 -1.82
N LEU A 325 13.50 -7.53 -0.80
CA LEU A 325 13.17 -8.09 0.51
C LEU A 325 11.77 -8.68 0.56
N PHE A 326 10.81 -8.14 -0.20
CA PHE A 326 9.49 -8.74 -0.36
C PHE A 326 9.60 -10.14 -1.00
N SER A 327 10.40 -10.27 -2.07
CA SER A 327 10.69 -11.57 -2.69
C SER A 327 11.40 -12.52 -1.72
N TYR A 328 12.30 -12.01 -0.86
CA TYR A 328 12.94 -12.78 0.19
C TYR A 328 11.92 -13.32 1.20
N CYS A 329 11.01 -12.48 1.68
CA CYS A 329 9.95 -12.89 2.62
C CYS A 329 9.06 -14.01 2.05
N LEU A 330 8.64 -13.88 0.80
CA LEU A 330 7.83 -14.91 0.13
C LEU A 330 8.60 -16.23 -0.05
N GLY A 331 9.86 -16.15 -0.45
CA GLY A 331 10.72 -17.32 -0.64
C GLY A 331 11.06 -18.06 0.66
N ARG A 332 11.07 -17.32 1.80
CA ARG A 332 11.38 -17.89 3.12
C ARG A 332 10.36 -18.92 3.60
N PHE A 333 9.09 -18.75 3.19
CA PHE A 333 7.96 -19.62 3.54
C PHE A 333 7.22 -20.13 2.29
N SER A 334 7.96 -20.73 1.34
CA SER A 334 7.43 -21.17 0.04
C SER A 334 6.24 -22.13 0.16
N LYS A 335 6.23 -23.03 1.17
CA LYS A 335 5.09 -23.94 1.44
C LYS A 335 3.82 -23.21 1.90
N ASN A 336 3.95 -22.02 2.47
CA ASN A 336 2.87 -21.19 2.99
C ASN A 336 2.88 -19.78 2.35
N ALA A 337 3.25 -19.69 1.08
CA ALA A 337 3.47 -18.42 0.38
C ALA A 337 2.24 -17.49 0.41
N GLY A 338 1.02 -18.03 0.35
CA GLY A 338 -0.22 -17.26 0.47
C GLY A 338 -0.36 -16.60 1.85
N ILE A 339 -0.09 -17.34 2.92
CA ILE A 339 -0.13 -16.82 4.30
C ILE A 339 1.02 -15.80 4.51
N ALA A 340 2.21 -16.11 4.01
CA ALA A 340 3.36 -15.20 4.06
C ALA A 340 3.09 -13.88 3.31
N SER A 341 2.42 -13.93 2.17
CA SER A 341 2.00 -12.73 1.43
C SER A 341 0.95 -11.92 2.21
N GLY A 342 -0.02 -12.58 2.82
CA GLY A 342 -1.05 -11.93 3.63
C GLY A 342 -0.48 -11.20 4.85
N ILE A 343 0.38 -11.89 5.63
CA ILE A 343 1.03 -11.29 6.81
C ILE A 343 1.99 -10.17 6.41
N THR A 344 2.78 -10.37 5.33
CA THR A 344 3.71 -9.33 4.85
C THR A 344 2.95 -8.09 4.39
N GLY A 345 1.90 -8.23 3.60
CA GLY A 345 1.09 -7.10 3.13
C GLY A 345 0.31 -6.41 4.26
N GLY A 346 -0.37 -7.18 5.11
CA GLY A 346 -1.17 -6.63 6.22
C GLY A 346 -0.32 -5.91 7.25
N LEU A 347 0.74 -6.54 7.75
CA LEU A 347 1.62 -5.91 8.75
C LEU A 347 2.45 -4.77 8.15
N MET A 348 2.84 -4.85 6.89
CA MET A 348 3.47 -3.73 6.20
C MET A 348 2.59 -2.46 6.25
N TYR A 349 1.30 -2.58 5.97
CA TYR A 349 0.38 -1.44 6.05
C TYR A 349 0.31 -0.86 7.46
N VAL A 350 0.18 -1.72 8.47
CA VAL A 350 0.14 -1.30 9.87
C VAL A 350 1.44 -0.60 10.27
N MET A 351 2.58 -1.26 10.06
CA MET A 351 3.88 -0.74 10.49
C MET A 351 4.28 0.52 9.72
N ALA A 352 4.07 0.54 8.40
CA ALA A 352 4.36 1.72 7.59
C ALA A 352 3.52 2.92 8.02
N SER A 353 2.24 2.71 8.37
CA SER A 353 1.37 3.76 8.89
C SER A 353 1.91 4.34 10.22
N PHE A 354 2.34 3.48 11.14
CA PHE A 354 2.94 3.93 12.39
C PHE A 354 4.23 4.71 12.19
N PHE A 355 5.15 4.20 11.36
CA PHE A 355 6.42 4.87 11.08
C PHE A 355 6.21 6.20 10.37
N SER A 356 5.32 6.25 9.36
CA SER A 356 5.09 7.48 8.60
C SER A 356 4.38 8.54 9.44
N TYR A 357 3.27 8.19 10.10
CA TYR A 357 2.50 9.15 10.89
C TYR A 357 3.27 9.63 12.11
N GLY A 358 3.91 8.71 12.85
CA GLY A 358 4.74 9.08 13.99
C GLY A 358 5.88 10.04 13.60
N LEU A 359 6.53 9.79 12.46
CA LEU A 359 7.60 10.67 11.98
C LEU A 359 7.06 12.03 11.50
N VAL A 360 5.95 12.05 10.78
CA VAL A 360 5.33 13.31 10.30
C VAL A 360 4.88 14.18 11.46
N ASP A 361 4.29 13.58 12.50
CA ASP A 361 3.85 14.29 13.70
C ASP A 361 5.03 14.82 14.52
N MET A 362 6.07 13.99 14.74
CA MET A 362 7.26 14.37 15.51
C MET A 362 8.11 15.44 14.83
N VAL A 363 8.32 15.35 13.51
CA VAL A 363 9.20 16.27 12.76
C VAL A 363 8.45 17.51 12.29
N ASN A 364 7.11 17.48 12.24
CA ASN A 364 6.26 18.57 11.73
C ASN A 364 6.71 19.06 10.34
N ILE A 365 6.71 18.16 9.37
CA ILE A 365 7.33 18.34 8.05
C ILE A 365 6.57 19.40 7.23
N LYS A 366 7.16 20.59 7.11
CA LYS A 366 6.60 21.75 6.40
C LYS A 366 7.52 22.31 5.31
N SER A 367 8.66 21.68 5.05
CA SER A 367 9.63 22.16 4.07
C SER A 367 10.40 21.02 3.42
N GLN A 368 11.07 21.31 2.30
CA GLN A 368 11.96 20.37 1.64
C GLN A 368 13.07 19.85 2.57
N ALA A 369 13.67 20.71 3.38
CA ALA A 369 14.72 20.32 4.32
C ALA A 369 14.20 19.32 5.37
N MET A 370 13.02 19.59 5.96
CA MET A 370 12.39 18.70 6.94
C MET A 370 11.98 17.36 6.32
N LEU A 371 11.51 17.35 5.06
CA LEU A 371 11.27 16.11 4.32
C LEU A 371 12.57 15.32 4.12
N GLY A 372 13.69 16.00 3.80
CA GLY A 372 15.01 15.38 3.72
C GLY A 372 15.45 14.77 5.05
N VAL A 373 15.23 15.47 6.18
CA VAL A 373 15.50 14.94 7.53
C VAL A 373 14.64 13.70 7.82
N ALA A 374 13.37 13.71 7.46
CA ALA A 374 12.49 12.55 7.63
C ALA A 374 13.01 11.34 6.83
N TYR A 375 13.43 11.54 5.59
CA TYR A 375 14.06 10.47 4.82
C TYR A 375 15.36 9.99 5.44
N LEU A 376 16.20 10.89 5.94
CA LEU A 376 17.46 10.52 6.61
C LEU A 376 17.20 9.64 7.83
N VAL A 377 16.17 9.97 8.64
CA VAL A 377 15.75 9.13 9.79
C VAL A 377 15.31 7.75 9.32
N LEU A 378 14.43 7.67 8.31
CA LEU A 378 13.94 6.39 7.79
C LEU A 378 15.08 5.53 7.20
N VAL A 379 16.00 6.13 6.43
CA VAL A 379 17.15 5.40 5.87
C VAL A 379 18.10 4.93 6.96
N THR A 380 18.30 5.72 8.01
CA THR A 380 19.12 5.32 9.16
C THR A 380 18.50 4.12 9.88
N LEU A 381 17.19 4.12 10.08
CA LEU A 381 16.48 2.96 10.61
C LEU A 381 16.60 1.74 9.69
N ILE A 382 16.46 1.91 8.38
CA ILE A 382 16.67 0.84 7.39
C ILE A 382 18.09 0.27 7.53
N LEU A 383 19.11 1.11 7.67
CA LEU A 383 20.49 0.67 7.84
C LEU A 383 20.66 -0.16 9.12
N ILE A 384 20.13 0.30 10.26
CA ILE A 384 20.20 -0.41 11.54
C ILE A 384 19.53 -1.79 11.41
N PHE A 385 18.29 -1.84 10.92
CA PHE A 385 17.56 -3.10 10.75
C PHE A 385 18.21 -4.00 9.70
N PHE A 386 18.86 -3.44 8.68
CA PHE A 386 19.59 -4.24 7.69
C PHE A 386 20.85 -4.89 8.28
N ILE A 387 21.58 -4.19 9.13
CA ILE A 387 22.74 -4.77 9.87
C ILE A 387 22.27 -5.95 10.74
N LEU A 388 21.16 -5.78 11.47
CA LEU A 388 20.58 -6.86 12.29
C LEU A 388 20.09 -8.03 11.42
N PHE A 389 19.44 -7.75 10.29
CA PHE A 389 19.00 -8.74 9.31
C PHE A 389 20.19 -9.56 8.78
N TYR A 390 21.28 -8.88 8.41
CA TYR A 390 22.48 -9.54 7.92
C TYR A 390 23.06 -10.50 8.96
N ARG A 391 23.17 -10.05 10.21
CA ARG A 391 23.64 -10.89 11.34
C ARG A 391 22.75 -12.10 11.57
N ALA A 392 21.43 -11.90 11.63
CA ALA A 392 20.46 -12.98 11.84
C ALA A 392 20.50 -14.02 10.71
N ARG A 393 20.61 -13.58 9.47
CA ARG A 393 20.71 -14.45 8.30
C ARG A 393 22.02 -15.27 8.30
N TYR A 394 23.14 -14.65 8.65
CA TYR A 394 24.43 -15.34 8.73
C TYR A 394 24.43 -16.41 9.83
N ALA A 395 23.90 -16.11 11.01
CA ALA A 395 23.76 -17.06 12.11
C ALA A 395 22.87 -18.26 11.74
N ALA A 396 21.78 -18.05 11.01
CA ALA A 396 20.91 -19.11 10.53
C ALA A 396 21.61 -20.04 9.53
N THR A 397 22.47 -19.50 8.66
CA THR A 397 23.24 -20.28 7.68
C THR A 397 24.35 -21.11 8.34
N SER A 398 25.06 -20.55 9.32
CA SER A 398 26.13 -21.26 10.05
C SER A 398 25.58 -22.44 10.87
N LEU A 399 24.40 -22.34 11.46
CA LEU A 399 23.72 -23.42 12.17
C LEU A 399 23.28 -24.58 11.26
N GLN A 400 22.99 -24.32 10.00
CA GLN A 400 22.70 -25.37 9.01
C GLN A 400 23.94 -26.18 8.62
N TRP A 401 25.10 -25.53 8.48
CA TRP A 401 26.37 -26.18 8.16
C TRP A 401 26.93 -27.00 9.32
N SER A 402 26.63 -26.67 10.56
CA SER A 402 27.06 -27.44 11.74
C SER A 402 26.21 -28.69 12.02
N ARG A 403 25.07 -28.84 11.32
CA ARG A 403 24.15 -29.98 11.44
C ARG A 403 24.15 -30.92 10.24
N SER A 404 24.84 -30.58 9.17
CA SER A 404 25.12 -31.43 7.97
C SER A 404 26.48 -32.06 8.10
#